data_6b8d1c8c2c6f274aa1f0cb107f5318c2
#
_entry.id   6b8d1c8c2c6f274aa1f0cb107f5318c2
#
_cell.length_a   1.000
_cell.length_b   1.000
_cell.length_c   1.000
_cell.angle_alpha   90.00
_cell.angle_beta   90.00
_cell.angle_gamma   90.00
#
_symmetry.space_group_name_H-M   'P 1'
#
loop_
_entity.id
_entity.type
_entity.pdbx_description
1 polymer ?
#
loop_
_entity_poly.entity_id
_entity_poly.type
_entity_poly.pdbx_seq_one_letter_code
_entity_poly.pdbx_strand_id
1 'polypeptide(L)'
;MIGKVEIGVIAAEFAFGSTLGTFMGLLLALLLISTISAMILAGPRVLQRIGQDYPRFAPLARQNRDGIPVTAILFQSATSLLFLWTASFEQILIFSGATMALNTFATVLGLFVLRWRQPGLRRPFRVSFYPITPLIFLGITGWTLIYIVLQRPVEALITLAILASGGLVYLLLRASKGEEA
;
A
#
# COMPACT_ATOMS: atom_id res chain seq x y z
N MET A 1 -12.96 21.33 -12.34
CA MET A 1 -11.91 20.49 -11.73
C MET A 1 -12.29 19.02 -11.62
N ILE A 2 -13.55 18.66 -11.77
CA ILE A 2 -14.01 17.26 -11.71
C ILE A 2 -13.43 16.48 -12.91
N GLY A 3 -12.81 15.32 -12.67
CA GLY A 3 -12.24 14.45 -13.70
C GLY A 3 -10.82 14.82 -14.20
N LYS A 4 -10.14 15.80 -13.60
CA LYS A 4 -8.75 16.11 -13.93
C LYS A 4 -7.80 15.55 -12.87
N VAL A 5 -6.78 14.83 -13.34
CA VAL A 5 -5.79 14.15 -12.49
C VAL A 5 -4.80 15.14 -11.87
N GLU A 6 -4.57 16.27 -12.53
CA GLU A 6 -3.57 17.28 -12.18
C GLU A 6 -4.11 18.38 -11.25
N ILE A 7 -4.97 17.99 -10.29
CA ILE A 7 -5.68 18.94 -9.42
C ILE A 7 -4.70 19.88 -8.69
N GLY A 8 -3.53 19.39 -8.27
CA GLY A 8 -2.54 20.19 -7.56
C GLY A 8 -1.97 21.35 -8.40
N VAL A 9 -1.66 21.08 -9.67
CA VAL A 9 -1.15 22.10 -10.60
C VAL A 9 -2.25 23.10 -10.94
N ILE A 10 -3.46 22.62 -11.27
CA ILE A 10 -4.61 23.45 -11.60
C ILE A 10 -5.02 24.35 -10.42
N ALA A 11 -4.99 23.83 -9.20
CA ALA A 11 -5.27 24.62 -8.01
C ALA A 11 -4.21 25.71 -7.77
N ALA A 12 -2.94 25.39 -8.01
CA ALA A 12 -1.85 26.36 -7.91
C ALA A 12 -1.93 27.46 -8.99
N GLU A 13 -2.26 27.10 -10.24
CA GLU A 13 -2.49 28.06 -11.31
C GLU A 13 -3.67 28.99 -11.00
N PHE A 14 -4.75 28.45 -10.46
CA PHE A 14 -5.91 29.23 -10.07
C PHE A 14 -5.64 30.19 -8.90
N ALA A 15 -4.85 29.75 -7.91
CA ALA A 15 -4.55 30.54 -6.73
C ALA A 15 -3.44 31.57 -6.92
N PHE A 16 -2.42 31.28 -7.73
CA PHE A 16 -1.17 32.01 -7.81
C PHE A 16 -0.79 32.49 -9.23
N GLY A 17 -1.63 32.17 -10.23
CA GLY A 17 -1.37 32.50 -11.64
C GLY A 17 -0.46 31.44 -12.33
N SER A 18 -0.35 31.56 -13.67
CA SER A 18 0.30 30.56 -14.52
C SER A 18 1.79 30.34 -14.22
N THR A 19 2.52 31.38 -13.89
CA THR A 19 3.97 31.31 -13.62
C THR A 19 4.25 30.48 -12.33
N LEU A 20 3.55 30.80 -11.25
CA LEU A 20 3.68 30.07 -9.99
C LEU A 20 3.06 28.65 -10.06
N GLY A 21 2.02 28.47 -10.86
CA GLY A 21 1.45 27.16 -11.17
C GLY A 21 2.45 26.24 -11.86
N THR A 22 3.17 26.74 -12.86
CA THR A 22 4.24 25.98 -13.53
C THR A 22 5.37 25.64 -12.58
N PHE A 23 5.81 26.58 -11.74
CA PHE A 23 6.84 26.32 -10.73
C PHE A 23 6.38 25.24 -9.73
N MET A 24 5.15 25.30 -9.26
CA MET A 24 4.57 24.27 -8.39
C MET A 24 4.50 22.91 -9.08
N GLY A 25 4.13 22.87 -10.37
CA GLY A 25 4.16 21.65 -11.17
C GLY A 25 5.54 21.00 -11.22
N LEU A 26 6.57 21.81 -11.38
CA LEU A 26 7.96 21.34 -11.39
C LEU A 26 8.39 20.80 -10.02
N LEU A 27 8.02 21.46 -8.93
CA LEU A 27 8.25 20.97 -7.57
C LEU A 27 7.53 19.63 -7.33
N LEU A 28 6.28 19.52 -7.74
CA LEU A 28 5.52 18.27 -7.63
C LEU A 28 6.18 17.15 -8.44
N ALA A 29 6.68 17.42 -9.63
CA ALA A 29 7.40 16.45 -10.45
C ALA A 29 8.68 15.94 -9.75
N LEU A 30 9.46 16.83 -9.14
CA LEU A 30 10.64 16.47 -8.36
C LEU A 30 10.28 15.61 -7.13
N LEU A 31 9.20 15.98 -6.42
CA LEU A 31 8.71 15.18 -5.30
C LEU A 31 8.25 13.78 -5.73
N LEU A 32 7.59 13.67 -6.89
CA LEU A 32 7.20 12.37 -7.45
C LEU A 32 8.42 11.51 -7.79
N ILE A 33 9.46 12.07 -8.41
CA ILE A 33 10.71 11.35 -8.70
C ILE A 33 11.33 10.82 -7.41
N SER A 34 11.39 11.63 -6.36
CA SER A 34 11.90 11.22 -5.05
C SER A 34 11.07 10.09 -4.45
N THR A 35 9.75 10.18 -4.51
CA THR A 35 8.83 9.14 -4.00
C THR A 35 8.98 7.83 -4.76
N ILE A 36 9.06 7.89 -6.09
CA ILE A 36 9.26 6.70 -6.94
C ILE A 36 10.61 6.03 -6.59
N SER A 37 11.68 6.81 -6.43
CA SER A 37 13.00 6.29 -6.06
C SER A 37 12.95 5.55 -4.71
N ALA A 38 12.26 6.11 -3.72
CA ALA A 38 12.08 5.47 -2.42
C ALA A 38 11.31 4.14 -2.52
N MET A 39 10.25 4.09 -3.35
CA MET A 39 9.43 2.89 -3.54
C MET A 39 10.16 1.79 -4.32
N ILE A 40 11.00 2.14 -5.30
CA ILE A 40 11.87 1.20 -6.02
C ILE A 40 12.87 0.53 -5.07
N LEU A 41 13.30 1.21 -4.01
CA LEU A 41 14.20 0.65 -3.01
C LEU A 41 13.48 -0.15 -1.92
N ALA A 42 12.32 0.32 -1.48
CA ALA A 42 11.57 -0.29 -0.38
C ALA A 42 10.82 -1.57 -0.80
N GLY A 43 10.15 -1.55 -1.95
CA GLY A 43 9.31 -2.64 -2.42
C GLY A 43 10.04 -3.99 -2.54
N PRO A 44 11.18 -4.06 -3.25
CA PRO A 44 11.92 -5.31 -3.40
C PRO A 44 12.43 -5.90 -2.07
N ARG A 45 12.70 -5.06 -1.07
CA ARG A 45 13.12 -5.53 0.26
C ARG A 45 12.02 -6.29 0.98
N VAL A 46 10.76 -5.87 0.81
CA VAL A 46 9.60 -6.61 1.35
C VAL A 46 9.47 -7.97 0.66
N LEU A 47 9.56 -8.00 -0.68
CA LEU A 47 9.53 -9.26 -1.44
C LEU A 47 10.69 -10.19 -1.08
N GLN A 48 11.88 -9.63 -0.91
CA GLN A 48 13.06 -10.36 -0.44
C GLN A 48 12.81 -11.00 0.92
N ARG A 49 12.21 -10.26 1.85
CA ARG A 49 11.88 -10.80 3.18
C ARG A 49 10.89 -11.95 3.10
N ILE A 50 9.87 -11.84 2.26
CA ILE A 50 8.94 -12.95 1.98
C ILE A 50 9.70 -14.16 1.44
N GLY A 51 10.66 -13.97 0.54
CA GLY A 51 11.50 -15.04 0.02
C GLY A 51 12.40 -15.70 1.08
N GLN A 52 12.81 -14.96 2.11
CA GLN A 52 13.57 -15.50 3.26
C GLN A 52 12.68 -16.30 4.21
N ASP A 53 11.45 -15.83 4.44
CA ASP A 53 10.54 -16.44 5.40
C ASP A 53 9.83 -17.70 4.85
N TYR A 54 9.72 -17.81 3.51
CA TYR A 54 9.00 -18.89 2.83
C TYR A 54 9.87 -19.56 1.75
N PRO A 55 10.26 -20.85 1.92
CA PRO A 55 11.13 -21.57 0.97
C PRO A 55 10.63 -21.60 -0.47
N ARG A 56 9.31 -21.65 -0.69
CA ARG A 56 8.71 -21.59 -2.04
C ARG A 56 9.01 -20.28 -2.79
N PHE A 57 9.25 -19.20 -2.07
CA PHE A 57 9.63 -17.89 -2.62
C PHE A 57 11.11 -17.59 -2.50
N ALA A 58 11.95 -18.56 -2.17
CA ALA A 58 13.40 -18.40 -2.05
C ALA A 58 14.08 -17.70 -3.25
N PRO A 59 13.62 -17.83 -4.51
CA PRO A 59 14.17 -17.05 -5.61
C PRO A 59 14.11 -15.53 -5.40
N LEU A 60 13.08 -15.02 -4.70
CA LEU A 60 12.94 -13.59 -4.39
C LEU A 60 13.96 -13.10 -3.35
N ALA A 61 14.51 -14.03 -2.55
CA ALA A 61 15.54 -13.71 -1.55
C ALA A 61 16.96 -13.59 -2.16
N ARG A 62 17.15 -14.00 -3.41
CA ARG A 62 18.47 -13.99 -4.05
C ARG A 62 18.98 -12.57 -4.22
N GLN A 63 20.22 -12.36 -3.79
CA GLN A 63 20.96 -11.11 -3.94
C GLN A 63 22.13 -11.29 -4.92
N ASN A 64 22.50 -10.19 -5.57
CA ASN A 64 23.78 -10.14 -6.28
C ASN A 64 24.95 -9.96 -5.30
N ARG A 65 26.18 -9.82 -5.82
CA ARG A 65 27.40 -9.61 -5.02
C ARG A 65 27.34 -8.33 -4.16
N ASP A 66 26.54 -7.35 -4.56
CA ASP A 66 26.40 -6.05 -3.88
C ASP A 66 25.22 -6.04 -2.88
N GLY A 67 24.59 -7.20 -2.61
CA GLY A 67 23.46 -7.32 -1.68
C GLY A 67 22.12 -6.82 -2.23
N ILE A 68 22.01 -6.63 -3.56
CA ILE A 68 20.80 -6.12 -4.21
C ILE A 68 19.87 -7.29 -4.59
N PRO A 69 18.59 -7.28 -4.22
CA PRO A 69 17.64 -8.33 -4.53
C PRO A 69 17.11 -8.23 -5.99
N VAL A 70 17.95 -8.56 -6.96
CA VAL A 70 17.66 -8.36 -8.39
C VAL A 70 16.37 -9.07 -8.83
N THR A 71 16.14 -10.30 -8.36
CA THR A 71 14.94 -11.07 -8.71
C THR A 71 13.67 -10.40 -8.21
N ALA A 72 13.69 -9.84 -6.99
CA ALA A 72 12.58 -9.10 -6.43
C ALA A 72 12.31 -7.79 -7.21
N ILE A 73 13.37 -7.08 -7.63
CA ILE A 73 13.26 -5.87 -8.46
C ILE A 73 12.62 -6.23 -9.81
N LEU A 74 13.08 -7.27 -10.48
CA LEU A 74 12.54 -7.70 -11.77
C LEU A 74 11.07 -8.10 -11.64
N PHE A 75 10.71 -8.84 -10.59
CA PHE A 75 9.32 -9.21 -10.31
C PHE A 75 8.43 -7.98 -10.09
N GLN A 76 8.88 -7.02 -9.29
CA GLN A 76 8.17 -5.76 -9.07
C GLN A 76 8.01 -4.97 -10.36
N SER A 77 9.07 -4.84 -11.17
CA SER A 77 9.03 -4.12 -12.43
C SER A 77 8.08 -4.77 -13.43
N ALA A 78 8.13 -6.10 -13.57
CA ALA A 78 7.21 -6.84 -14.42
C ALA A 78 5.75 -6.67 -14.00
N THR A 79 5.47 -6.73 -12.70
CA THR A 79 4.13 -6.48 -12.16
C THR A 79 3.65 -5.06 -12.45
N SER A 80 4.53 -4.06 -12.26
CA SER A 80 4.21 -2.66 -12.57
C SER A 80 3.90 -2.44 -14.05
N LEU A 81 4.68 -3.03 -14.96
CA LEU A 81 4.44 -2.96 -16.39
C LEU A 81 3.11 -3.63 -16.78
N LEU A 82 2.78 -4.76 -16.16
CA LEU A 82 1.51 -5.43 -16.38
C LEU A 82 0.33 -4.55 -15.99
N PHE A 83 0.39 -3.88 -14.85
CA PHE A 83 -0.64 -2.91 -14.43
C PHE A 83 -0.75 -1.73 -15.40
N LEU A 84 0.38 -1.19 -15.88
CA LEU A 84 0.39 -0.09 -16.85
C LEU A 84 -0.27 -0.48 -18.19
N TRP A 85 -0.17 -1.73 -18.60
CA TRP A 85 -0.77 -2.21 -19.83
C TRP A 85 -2.24 -2.59 -19.71
N THR A 86 -2.68 -3.02 -18.54
CA THR A 86 -4.02 -3.60 -18.34
C THR A 86 -5.01 -2.66 -17.69
N ALA A 87 -4.54 -1.61 -16.98
CA ALA A 87 -5.40 -0.73 -16.20
C ALA A 87 -5.19 0.74 -16.54
N SER A 88 -6.24 1.55 -16.43
CA SER A 88 -6.13 3.01 -16.53
C SER A 88 -5.46 3.60 -15.28
N PHE A 89 -4.89 4.81 -15.41
CA PHE A 89 -4.28 5.52 -14.28
C PHE A 89 -5.26 5.68 -13.10
N GLU A 90 -6.53 6.02 -13.39
CA GLU A 90 -7.57 6.18 -12.36
C GLU A 90 -7.83 4.87 -11.62
N GLN A 91 -7.91 3.74 -12.34
CA GLN A 91 -8.11 2.42 -11.74
C GLN A 91 -6.94 2.02 -10.83
N ILE A 92 -5.70 2.26 -11.26
CA ILE A 92 -4.50 1.99 -10.46
C ILE A 92 -4.51 2.84 -9.19
N LEU A 93 -4.88 4.12 -9.29
CA LEU A 93 -4.94 5.04 -8.16
C LEU A 93 -5.99 4.59 -7.12
N ILE A 94 -7.21 4.26 -7.58
CA ILE A 94 -8.30 3.81 -6.72
C ILE A 94 -7.94 2.47 -6.06
N PHE A 95 -7.44 1.51 -6.83
CA PHE A 95 -7.01 0.21 -6.33
C PHE A 95 -5.91 0.32 -5.27
N SER A 96 -4.87 1.11 -5.56
CA SER A 96 -3.76 1.32 -4.62
C SER A 96 -4.23 2.01 -3.34
N GLY A 97 -5.07 3.04 -3.47
CA GLY A 97 -5.67 3.75 -2.35
C GLY A 97 -6.55 2.85 -1.48
N ALA A 98 -7.41 2.03 -2.10
CA ALA A 98 -8.27 1.06 -1.42
C ALA A 98 -7.44 0.02 -0.66
N THR A 99 -6.39 -0.51 -1.29
CA THR A 99 -5.50 -1.50 -0.66
C THR A 99 -4.77 -0.91 0.55
N MET A 100 -4.23 0.30 0.44
CA MET A 100 -3.58 0.99 1.55
C MET A 100 -4.58 1.32 2.68
N ALA A 101 -5.76 1.81 2.35
CA ALA A 101 -6.81 2.12 3.32
C ALA A 101 -7.22 0.86 4.09
N LEU A 102 -7.44 -0.26 3.39
CA LEU A 102 -7.82 -1.52 4.02
C LEU A 102 -6.72 -2.08 4.93
N ASN A 103 -5.45 -2.03 4.48
CA ASN A 103 -4.31 -2.46 5.29
C ASN A 103 -4.17 -1.62 6.56
N THR A 104 -4.30 -0.29 6.44
CA THR A 104 -4.20 0.61 7.58
C THR A 104 -5.39 0.45 8.52
N PHE A 105 -6.60 0.28 7.99
CA PHE A 105 -7.81 -0.01 8.75
C PHE A 105 -7.65 -1.30 9.58
N ALA A 106 -7.19 -2.39 8.95
CA ALA A 106 -6.91 -3.65 9.63
C ALA A 106 -5.83 -3.52 10.72
N THR A 107 -4.79 -2.72 10.45
CA THR A 107 -3.72 -2.45 11.43
C THR A 107 -4.24 -1.72 12.65
N VAL A 108 -5.09 -0.71 12.46
CA VAL A 108 -5.70 0.04 13.58
C VAL A 108 -6.72 -0.81 14.34
N LEU A 109 -7.48 -1.67 13.65
CA LEU A 109 -8.31 -2.69 14.33
C LEU A 109 -7.45 -3.65 15.16
N GLY A 110 -6.31 -4.08 14.62
CA GLY A 110 -5.34 -4.91 15.34
C GLY A 110 -4.86 -4.28 16.64
N LEU A 111 -4.72 -2.96 16.70
CA LEU A 111 -4.38 -2.24 17.94
C LEU A 111 -5.44 -2.44 19.03
N PHE A 112 -6.73 -2.42 18.70
CA PHE A 112 -7.81 -2.69 19.66
C PHE A 112 -7.78 -4.14 20.14
N VAL A 113 -7.65 -5.08 19.19
CA VAL A 113 -7.57 -6.52 19.52
C VAL A 113 -6.37 -6.81 20.42
N LEU A 114 -5.21 -6.23 20.12
CA LEU A 114 -3.99 -6.41 20.91
C LEU A 114 -4.14 -5.84 22.31
N ARG A 115 -4.80 -4.67 22.45
CA ARG A 115 -5.05 -4.08 23.76
C ARG A 115 -6.02 -4.89 24.61
N TRP A 116 -7.01 -5.50 23.95
CA TRP A 116 -7.97 -6.35 24.62
C TRP A 116 -7.38 -7.70 25.05
N ARG A 117 -6.60 -8.34 24.15
CA ARG A 117 -5.98 -9.64 24.44
C ARG A 117 -4.77 -9.58 25.35
N GLN A 118 -4.02 -8.50 25.32
CA GLN A 118 -2.77 -8.35 26.08
C GLN A 118 -2.73 -7.00 26.83
N PRO A 119 -3.54 -6.80 27.88
CA PRO A 119 -3.62 -5.53 28.61
C PRO A 119 -2.31 -5.22 29.35
N GLY A 120 -1.57 -6.24 29.81
CA GLY A 120 -0.32 -6.10 30.55
C GLY A 120 0.93 -5.84 29.71
N LEU A 121 0.82 -5.79 28.37
CA LEU A 121 1.97 -5.55 27.52
C LEU A 121 2.58 -4.17 27.79
N ARG A 122 3.91 -4.12 28.07
CA ARG A 122 4.63 -2.86 28.28
C ARG A 122 4.67 -2.06 26.97
N ARG A 123 4.10 -0.85 27.01
CA ARG A 123 4.02 0.04 25.84
C ARG A 123 4.88 1.26 26.08
N PRO A 124 6.01 1.42 25.36
CA PRO A 124 6.89 2.59 25.49
C PRO A 124 6.15 3.89 25.11
N PHE A 125 5.26 3.82 24.12
CA PHE A 125 4.45 4.94 23.67
C PHE A 125 2.95 4.65 23.84
N ARG A 126 2.23 5.62 24.39
CA ARG A 126 0.78 5.58 24.56
C ARG A 126 0.12 6.48 23.53
N VAL A 127 -0.87 5.95 22.79
CA VAL A 127 -1.67 6.74 21.84
C VAL A 127 -2.42 7.81 22.62
N SER A 128 -2.20 9.09 22.27
CA SER A 128 -2.90 10.22 22.85
C SER A 128 -4.41 10.13 22.58
N PHE A 129 -5.22 10.52 23.57
CA PHE A 129 -6.69 10.48 23.50
C PHE A 129 -7.28 9.12 23.10
N TYR A 130 -6.61 8.03 23.46
CA TYR A 130 -7.21 6.71 23.28
C TYR A 130 -8.51 6.57 24.11
N PRO A 131 -9.62 5.99 23.57
CA PRO A 131 -9.76 5.36 22.26
C PRO A 131 -10.25 6.29 21.14
N ILE A 132 -10.46 7.57 21.39
CA ILE A 132 -11.14 8.50 20.48
C ILE A 132 -10.39 8.65 19.14
N THR A 133 -9.07 8.91 19.20
CA THR A 133 -8.25 9.12 17.98
C THR A 133 -8.30 7.92 17.03
N PRO A 134 -8.05 6.66 17.47
CA PRO A 134 -8.17 5.51 16.59
C PRO A 134 -9.61 5.27 16.10
N LEU A 135 -10.63 5.59 16.88
CA LEU A 135 -12.04 5.44 16.46
C LEU A 135 -12.41 6.44 15.36
N ILE A 136 -11.99 7.70 15.47
CA ILE A 136 -12.20 8.71 14.42
C ILE A 136 -11.51 8.24 13.12
N PHE A 137 -10.27 7.76 13.24
CA PHE A 137 -9.53 7.25 12.09
C PHE A 137 -10.26 6.07 11.43
N LEU A 138 -10.72 5.08 12.20
CA LEU A 138 -11.50 3.95 11.71
C LEU A 138 -12.81 4.41 11.06
N GLY A 139 -13.49 5.40 11.66
CA GLY A 139 -14.72 5.97 11.09
C GLY A 139 -14.49 6.59 9.71
N ILE A 140 -13.48 7.44 9.57
CA ILE A 140 -13.16 8.10 8.29
C ILE A 140 -12.69 7.08 7.26
N THR A 141 -11.76 6.19 7.62
CA THR A 141 -11.24 5.17 6.71
C THR A 141 -12.32 4.15 6.33
N GLY A 142 -13.15 3.73 7.29
CA GLY A 142 -14.29 2.86 7.05
C GLY A 142 -15.30 3.48 6.10
N TRP A 143 -15.64 4.76 6.29
CA TRP A 143 -16.49 5.50 5.37
C TRP A 143 -15.92 5.53 3.95
N THR A 144 -14.62 5.82 3.82
CA THR A 144 -13.93 5.81 2.52
C THR A 144 -14.00 4.45 1.84
N LEU A 145 -13.79 3.36 2.59
CA LEU A 145 -13.89 2.00 2.06
C LEU A 145 -15.31 1.67 1.61
N ILE A 146 -16.33 2.03 2.40
CA ILE A 146 -17.74 1.85 2.03
C ILE A 146 -18.05 2.63 0.75
N TYR A 147 -17.60 3.88 0.66
CA TYR A 147 -17.78 4.71 -0.53
C TYR A 147 -17.17 4.06 -1.78
N ILE A 148 -15.94 3.52 -1.69
CA ILE A 148 -15.28 2.81 -2.78
C ILE A 148 -16.10 1.58 -3.20
N VAL A 149 -16.59 0.79 -2.26
CA VAL A 149 -17.41 -0.40 -2.57
C VAL A 149 -18.69 -0.04 -3.30
N LEU A 150 -19.34 1.05 -2.90
CA LEU A 150 -20.62 1.48 -3.49
C LEU A 150 -20.46 2.16 -4.85
N GLN A 151 -19.42 2.98 -5.03
CA GLN A 151 -19.23 3.79 -6.24
C GLN A 151 -18.29 3.15 -7.27
N ARG A 152 -17.43 2.26 -6.84
CA ARG A 152 -16.39 1.61 -7.66
C ARG A 152 -16.30 0.11 -7.37
N PRO A 153 -17.38 -0.65 -7.62
CA PRO A 153 -17.47 -2.06 -7.24
C PRO A 153 -16.42 -2.94 -7.94
N VAL A 154 -16.02 -2.61 -9.16
CA VAL A 154 -15.01 -3.38 -9.91
C VAL A 154 -13.65 -3.30 -9.22
N GLU A 155 -13.20 -2.09 -8.88
CA GLU A 155 -11.93 -1.85 -8.20
C GLU A 155 -11.95 -2.44 -6.77
N ALA A 156 -13.09 -2.38 -6.09
CA ALA A 156 -13.27 -3.02 -4.79
C ALA A 156 -13.16 -4.55 -4.89
N LEU A 157 -13.78 -5.17 -5.89
CA LEU A 157 -13.69 -6.61 -6.13
C LEU A 157 -12.26 -7.05 -6.46
N ILE A 158 -11.55 -6.30 -7.31
CA ILE A 158 -10.14 -6.57 -7.64
C ILE A 158 -9.28 -6.50 -6.37
N THR A 159 -9.47 -5.47 -5.55
CA THR A 159 -8.77 -5.32 -4.27
C THR A 159 -9.01 -6.51 -3.36
N LEU A 160 -10.26 -6.91 -3.17
CA LEU A 160 -10.63 -8.07 -2.35
C LEU A 160 -10.09 -9.38 -2.92
N ALA A 161 -10.13 -9.58 -4.24
CA ALA A 161 -9.62 -10.78 -4.90
C ALA A 161 -8.10 -10.93 -4.70
N ILE A 162 -7.35 -9.84 -4.84
CA ILE A 162 -5.89 -9.87 -4.62
C ILE A 162 -5.57 -10.14 -3.15
N LEU A 163 -6.28 -9.53 -2.22
CA LEU A 163 -6.08 -9.79 -0.79
C LEU A 163 -6.47 -11.21 -0.41
N ALA A 164 -7.59 -11.71 -0.93
CA ALA A 164 -8.03 -13.08 -0.71
C ALA A 164 -7.02 -14.10 -1.29
N SER A 165 -6.47 -13.83 -2.49
CA SER A 165 -5.44 -14.68 -3.09
C SER A 165 -4.16 -14.71 -2.24
N GLY A 166 -3.73 -13.56 -1.71
CA GLY A 166 -2.60 -13.48 -0.76
C GLY A 166 -2.86 -14.25 0.53
N GLY A 167 -4.08 -14.11 1.09
CA GLY A 167 -4.52 -14.87 2.27
C GLY A 167 -4.54 -16.39 2.02
N LEU A 168 -5.03 -16.81 0.86
CA LEU A 168 -5.06 -18.22 0.46
C LEU A 168 -3.65 -18.80 0.30
N VAL A 169 -2.75 -18.06 -0.35
CA VAL A 169 -1.33 -18.43 -0.45
C VAL A 169 -0.70 -18.56 0.94
N TYR A 170 -0.97 -17.61 1.84
CA TYR A 170 -0.48 -17.68 3.22
C TYR A 170 -0.98 -18.94 3.95
N LEU A 171 -2.27 -19.27 3.85
CA LEU A 171 -2.85 -20.46 4.48
C LEU A 171 -2.25 -21.75 3.93
N LEU A 172 -2.06 -21.86 2.61
CA LEU A 172 -1.42 -23.00 1.97
C LEU A 172 0.03 -23.17 2.41
N LEU A 173 0.79 -22.08 2.54
CA LEU A 173 2.18 -22.12 3.01
C LEU A 173 2.28 -22.48 4.50
N ARG A 174 1.31 -22.04 5.30
CA ARG A 174 1.24 -22.38 6.72
C ARG A 174 0.91 -23.87 6.93
N ALA A 175 0.01 -24.43 6.13
CA ALA A 175 -0.33 -25.86 6.18
C ALA A 175 0.90 -26.72 5.86
N SER A 176 1.69 -26.36 4.85
CA SER A 176 2.92 -27.07 4.48
C SER A 176 4.02 -27.01 5.55
N LYS A 177 4.08 -25.95 6.38
CA LYS A 177 5.03 -25.87 7.50
C LYS A 177 4.64 -26.75 8.70
N GLY A 178 3.39 -27.10 8.84
CA GLY A 178 2.90 -27.98 9.93
C GLY A 178 3.16 -29.47 9.67
N GLU A 179 3.49 -29.85 8.44
CA GLU A 179 3.82 -31.24 8.09
C GLU A 179 5.32 -31.57 8.24
N GLU A 180 6.19 -30.54 8.37
CA GLU A 180 7.64 -30.71 8.52
C GLU A 180 8.12 -30.61 9.99
N ALA A 181 7.22 -30.40 10.95
CA ALA A 181 7.51 -30.31 12.40
C ALA A 181 6.93 -31.50 13.15
#